data_0163fa692085f5ac3d4288118b2cd09a
#
_entry.id   0163fa692085f5ac3d4288118b2cd09a
#
_cell.length_a   1.000
_cell.length_b   1.000
_cell.length_c   1.000
_cell.angle_alpha   90.00
_cell.angle_beta   90.00
_cell.angle_gamma   90.00
#
_symmetry.space_group_name_H-M   'P 1'
#
loop_
_entity.id
_entity.type
_entity.pdbx_description
1 polymer ?
#
loop_
_entity_poly.entity_id
_entity_poly.type
_entity_poly.pdbx_seq_one_letter_code
_entity_poly.pdbx_strand_id
1 'polypeptide(L)'
;QWLTEEMQWSVPEGNFWDDEKLQRRLASRLDRWVSLMRMHGGAQAEMIASAPEEIRDLFSKRIKLMAPLLKAWKGALKAENAVDFSGLIHQAIVILEKGRFISPWKHILVDEFQDISPQRAALLAALRKQNSQTTLFAVGDDWQAIYRFSGAQMSLTTAFHENFGEGERCDLDTTYRFNSRIGEVANRFIQQNPGQLKKPLNSLTNGDKKAVTLLDESQLDALLDKLSGYAKPEERILILARYHHMRPASLEKAATRWPKLQIDFMTIHASKGQQADYVIIVGLQEGSDGFPAAARESIMEEALLPPVE
;
A
#
# COMPACT_ATOMS: atom_id res chain seq x y z
N GLN A 1 1.54 -25.53 16.44
CA GLN A 1 2.96 -25.17 16.51
C GLN A 1 3.33 -24.16 15.41
N TRP A 2 3.12 -24.44 14.08
CA TRP A 2 3.48 -23.48 13.03
C TRP A 2 2.69 -22.17 13.11
N LEU A 3 1.43 -22.16 13.54
CA LEU A 3 0.66 -20.93 13.75
C LEU A 3 1.28 -20.03 14.81
N THR A 4 1.86 -20.60 15.85
CA THR A 4 2.55 -19.82 16.89
C THR A 4 3.88 -19.27 16.40
N GLU A 5 4.59 -20.03 15.58
CA GLU A 5 5.84 -19.58 14.95
C GLU A 5 5.58 -18.45 13.94
N GLU A 6 4.59 -18.60 13.05
CA GLU A 6 4.24 -17.59 12.04
C GLU A 6 3.61 -16.34 12.62
N MET A 7 2.82 -16.49 13.66
CA MET A 7 2.06 -15.38 14.23
C MET A 7 2.75 -14.76 15.45
N GLN A 8 3.91 -15.33 15.85
CA GLN A 8 4.63 -14.93 17.07
C GLN A 8 3.72 -14.88 18.30
N TRP A 9 2.75 -15.80 18.36
CA TRP A 9 1.81 -15.89 19.46
C TRP A 9 2.28 -16.90 20.50
N SER A 10 2.17 -16.55 21.77
CA SER A 10 2.12 -17.54 22.85
C SER A 10 0.80 -18.30 22.73
N VAL A 11 0.84 -19.63 22.74
CA VAL A 11 -0.37 -20.44 22.85
C VAL A 11 -0.92 -20.22 24.26
N PRO A 12 -2.15 -19.74 24.43
CA PRO A 12 -2.74 -19.63 25.75
C PRO A 12 -2.86 -21.04 26.39
N GLU A 13 -2.67 -21.12 27.66
CA GLU A 13 -3.06 -22.32 28.43
C GLU A 13 -4.60 -22.44 28.34
N GLY A 14 -5.10 -23.40 27.57
CA GLY A 14 -6.54 -23.61 27.40
C GLY A 14 -6.92 -24.08 26.00
N ASN A 15 -8.24 -24.20 25.79
CA ASN A 15 -8.76 -24.59 24.48
C ASN A 15 -8.84 -23.36 23.57
N PHE A 16 -8.14 -23.43 22.43
CA PHE A 16 -8.16 -22.39 21.39
C PHE A 16 -9.59 -21.96 21.00
N TRP A 17 -10.52 -22.91 20.99
CA TRP A 17 -11.90 -22.67 20.53
C TRP A 17 -12.73 -21.86 21.54
N ASP A 18 -12.23 -21.65 22.76
CA ASP A 18 -12.90 -20.86 23.79
C ASP A 18 -12.40 -19.38 23.77
N ASP A 19 -11.35 -19.07 22.99
CA ASP A 19 -10.80 -17.72 22.86
C ASP A 19 -11.23 -17.04 21.53
N GLU A 20 -12.35 -16.32 21.58
CA GLU A 20 -12.85 -15.59 20.41
C GLU A 20 -11.86 -14.56 19.84
N LYS A 21 -11.06 -13.91 20.69
CA LYS A 21 -10.08 -12.91 20.24
C LYS A 21 -8.98 -13.57 19.42
N LEU A 22 -8.52 -14.73 19.87
CA LEU A 22 -7.52 -15.53 19.17
C LEU A 22 -8.06 -16.06 17.85
N GLN A 23 -9.30 -16.55 17.83
CA GLN A 23 -9.98 -17.02 16.62
C GLN A 23 -10.12 -15.90 15.59
N ARG A 24 -10.57 -14.70 16.01
CA ARG A 24 -10.69 -13.53 15.10
C ARG A 24 -9.34 -13.12 14.52
N ARG A 25 -8.27 -13.11 15.33
CA ARG A 25 -6.91 -12.82 14.86
C ARG A 25 -6.43 -13.86 13.84
N LEU A 26 -6.68 -15.15 14.09
CA LEU A 26 -6.36 -16.22 13.16
C LEU A 26 -7.14 -16.06 11.85
N ALA A 27 -8.45 -15.85 11.96
CA ALA A 27 -9.31 -15.65 10.78
C ALA A 27 -8.82 -14.49 9.91
N SER A 28 -8.51 -13.36 10.52
CA SER A 28 -7.96 -12.20 9.81
C SER A 28 -6.63 -12.50 9.11
N ARG A 29 -5.75 -13.30 9.74
CA ARG A 29 -4.48 -13.67 9.12
C ARG A 29 -4.67 -14.66 7.96
N LEU A 30 -5.54 -15.63 8.12
CA LEU A 30 -5.86 -16.60 7.08
C LEU A 30 -6.55 -15.93 5.88
N ASP A 31 -7.46 -14.99 6.14
CA ASP A 31 -8.11 -14.17 5.10
C ASP A 31 -7.08 -13.38 4.29
N ARG A 32 -6.11 -12.75 4.98
CA ARG A 32 -5.01 -12.06 4.32
C ARG A 32 -4.20 -13.00 3.42
N TRP A 33 -3.84 -14.19 3.90
CA TRP A 33 -3.08 -15.15 3.08
C TRP A 33 -3.88 -15.67 1.90
N VAL A 34 -5.18 -15.95 2.09
CA VAL A 34 -6.08 -16.29 0.96
C VAL A 34 -6.10 -15.17 -0.06
N SER A 35 -6.21 -13.92 0.38
CA SER A 35 -6.23 -12.74 -0.50
C SER A 35 -4.92 -12.62 -1.28
N LEU A 36 -3.74 -12.79 -0.63
CA LEU A 36 -2.44 -12.76 -1.30
C LEU A 36 -2.30 -13.89 -2.33
N MET A 37 -2.68 -15.13 -1.97
CA MET A 37 -2.66 -16.26 -2.89
C MET A 37 -3.60 -16.05 -4.08
N ARG A 38 -4.73 -15.40 -3.87
CA ARG A 38 -5.70 -15.04 -4.93
C ARG A 38 -5.17 -13.95 -5.85
N MET A 39 -4.49 -12.95 -5.30
CA MET A 39 -3.84 -11.89 -6.08
C MET A 39 -2.71 -12.42 -6.96
N HIS A 40 -1.98 -13.44 -6.50
CA HIS A 40 -0.94 -14.07 -7.31
C HIS A 40 -1.50 -14.71 -8.59
N GLY A 41 -2.76 -15.17 -8.55
CA GLY A 41 -3.50 -15.64 -9.74
C GLY A 41 -3.01 -16.95 -10.34
N GLY A 42 -1.82 -17.43 -9.97
CA GLY A 42 -1.19 -18.62 -10.50
C GLY A 42 -1.64 -19.93 -9.83
N ALA A 43 -1.21 -21.05 -10.41
CA ALA A 43 -1.31 -22.35 -9.78
C ALA A 43 -0.37 -22.43 -8.56
N GLN A 44 -0.71 -23.32 -7.59
CA GLN A 44 0.15 -23.51 -6.40
C GLN A 44 1.61 -23.82 -6.76
N ALA A 45 1.83 -24.59 -7.84
CA ALA A 45 3.18 -24.91 -8.31
C ALA A 45 3.96 -23.67 -8.75
N GLU A 46 3.31 -22.73 -9.41
CA GLU A 46 3.91 -21.46 -9.84
C GLU A 46 4.24 -20.56 -8.65
N MET A 47 3.34 -20.47 -7.68
CA MET A 47 3.60 -19.73 -6.43
C MET A 47 4.83 -20.30 -5.71
N ILE A 48 4.94 -21.63 -5.62
CA ILE A 48 6.07 -22.29 -4.97
C ILE A 48 7.37 -22.05 -5.76
N ALA A 49 7.31 -22.09 -7.08
CA ALA A 49 8.48 -21.88 -7.93
C ALA A 49 9.01 -20.45 -7.87
N SER A 50 8.13 -19.46 -7.72
CA SER A 50 8.48 -18.04 -7.61
C SER A 50 8.99 -17.62 -6.22
N ALA A 51 8.79 -18.44 -5.19
CA ALA A 51 9.23 -18.11 -3.84
C ALA A 51 10.77 -18.12 -3.72
N PRO A 52 11.35 -17.25 -2.89
CA PRO A 52 12.78 -17.26 -2.57
C PRO A 52 13.27 -18.65 -2.17
N GLU A 53 14.47 -19.01 -2.60
CA GLU A 53 15.01 -20.37 -2.42
C GLU A 53 15.09 -20.77 -0.95
N GLU A 54 15.49 -19.84 -0.11
CA GLU A 54 15.71 -20.03 1.33
C GLU A 54 14.43 -20.42 2.09
N ILE A 55 13.27 -19.94 1.62
CA ILE A 55 11.99 -20.22 2.28
C ILE A 55 11.08 -21.16 1.49
N ARG A 56 11.46 -21.56 0.28
CA ARG A 56 10.61 -22.31 -0.68
C ARG A 56 10.04 -23.62 -0.10
N ASP A 57 10.83 -24.39 0.60
CA ASP A 57 10.37 -25.66 1.19
C ASP A 57 9.32 -25.42 2.27
N LEU A 58 9.58 -24.46 3.14
CA LEU A 58 8.65 -24.09 4.21
C LEU A 58 7.36 -23.48 3.64
N PHE A 59 7.50 -22.59 2.65
CA PHE A 59 6.36 -22.01 1.95
C PHE A 59 5.52 -23.09 1.24
N SER A 60 6.14 -24.09 0.59
CA SER A 60 5.44 -25.21 -0.02
C SER A 60 4.57 -25.97 0.97
N LYS A 61 5.09 -26.21 2.19
CA LYS A 61 4.32 -26.85 3.28
C LYS A 61 3.13 -25.99 3.68
N ARG A 62 3.30 -24.64 3.78
CA ARG A 62 2.23 -23.69 4.12
C ARG A 62 1.13 -23.65 3.06
N ILE A 63 1.51 -23.57 1.80
CA ILE A 63 0.56 -23.58 0.66
C ILE A 63 -0.32 -24.84 0.68
N LYS A 64 0.26 -26.00 0.98
CA LYS A 64 -0.51 -27.26 1.07
C LYS A 64 -1.52 -27.22 2.22
N LEU A 65 -1.16 -26.61 3.36
CA LEU A 65 -2.08 -26.43 4.48
C LEU A 65 -3.22 -25.46 4.16
N MET A 66 -2.98 -24.47 3.29
CA MET A 66 -4.00 -23.51 2.86
C MET A 66 -4.94 -24.04 1.77
N ALA A 67 -4.60 -25.16 1.11
CA ALA A 67 -5.39 -25.70 0.00
C ALA A 67 -6.87 -25.99 0.34
N PRO A 68 -7.21 -26.62 1.48
CA PRO A 68 -8.60 -26.82 1.87
C PRO A 68 -9.38 -25.53 2.04
N LEU A 69 -8.74 -24.50 2.63
CA LEU A 69 -9.35 -23.18 2.84
C LEU A 69 -9.62 -22.48 1.51
N LEU A 70 -8.67 -22.51 0.57
CA LEU A 70 -8.86 -21.97 -0.79
C LEU A 70 -9.99 -22.69 -1.53
N LYS A 71 -10.11 -24.00 -1.35
CA LYS A 71 -11.20 -24.80 -1.94
C LYS A 71 -12.55 -24.38 -1.35
N ALA A 72 -12.63 -24.23 -0.03
CA ALA A 72 -13.84 -23.77 0.67
C ALA A 72 -14.22 -22.36 0.24
N TRP A 73 -13.26 -21.43 0.17
CA TRP A 73 -13.45 -20.07 -0.33
C TRP A 73 -14.05 -20.04 -1.74
N LYS A 74 -13.46 -20.79 -2.67
CA LYS A 74 -13.98 -20.89 -4.04
C LYS A 74 -15.38 -21.51 -4.08
N GLY A 75 -15.64 -22.48 -3.21
CA GLY A 75 -16.96 -23.09 -3.06
C GLY A 75 -18.01 -22.12 -2.58
N ALA A 76 -17.70 -21.30 -1.57
CA ALA A 76 -18.58 -20.26 -1.05
C ALA A 76 -18.91 -19.20 -2.11
N LEU A 77 -17.89 -18.67 -2.80
CA LEU A 77 -18.12 -17.72 -3.91
C LEU A 77 -19.04 -18.29 -5.00
N LYS A 78 -18.82 -19.57 -5.35
CA LYS A 78 -19.70 -20.25 -6.34
C LYS A 78 -21.12 -20.41 -5.85
N ALA A 79 -21.31 -20.78 -4.58
CA ALA A 79 -22.64 -20.95 -3.99
C ALA A 79 -23.45 -19.64 -3.93
N GLU A 80 -22.75 -18.53 -3.67
CA GLU A 80 -23.33 -17.19 -3.63
C GLU A 80 -23.42 -16.52 -5.01
N ASN A 81 -23.00 -17.21 -6.09
CA ASN A 81 -22.85 -16.61 -7.43
C ASN A 81 -22.06 -15.29 -7.40
N ALA A 82 -21.03 -15.24 -6.56
CA ALA A 82 -20.20 -14.08 -6.30
C ALA A 82 -18.78 -14.26 -6.86
N VAL A 83 -18.08 -13.15 -6.98
CA VAL A 83 -16.66 -13.09 -7.37
C VAL A 83 -15.95 -12.08 -6.48
N ASP A 84 -14.76 -12.40 -5.98
CA ASP A 84 -13.89 -11.47 -5.29
C ASP A 84 -13.09 -10.58 -6.28
N PHE A 85 -12.46 -9.52 -5.79
CA PHE A 85 -11.74 -8.57 -6.65
C PHE A 85 -10.63 -9.25 -7.50
N SER A 86 -9.87 -10.17 -6.91
CA SER A 86 -8.82 -10.91 -7.63
C SER A 86 -9.42 -11.83 -8.67
N GLY A 87 -10.52 -12.51 -8.34
CA GLY A 87 -11.29 -13.35 -9.24
C GLY A 87 -11.89 -12.57 -10.40
N LEU A 88 -12.33 -11.33 -10.17
CA LEU A 88 -12.87 -10.45 -11.22
C LEU A 88 -11.80 -10.16 -12.28
N ILE A 89 -10.59 -9.75 -11.86
CA ILE A 89 -9.47 -9.47 -12.77
C ILE A 89 -9.06 -10.75 -13.51
N HIS A 90 -8.92 -11.87 -12.78
CA HIS A 90 -8.56 -13.14 -13.40
C HIS A 90 -9.59 -13.59 -14.46
N GLN A 91 -10.89 -13.50 -14.15
CA GLN A 91 -11.95 -13.85 -15.13
C GLN A 91 -11.92 -12.91 -16.33
N ALA A 92 -11.66 -11.62 -16.14
CA ALA A 92 -11.53 -10.67 -17.24
C ALA A 92 -10.38 -11.09 -18.20
N ILE A 93 -9.21 -11.45 -17.64
CA ILE A 93 -8.08 -11.94 -18.42
C ILE A 93 -8.49 -13.18 -19.23
N VAL A 94 -9.11 -14.18 -18.58
CA VAL A 94 -9.55 -15.42 -19.25
C VAL A 94 -10.57 -15.14 -20.37
N ILE A 95 -11.47 -14.19 -20.19
CA ILE A 95 -12.47 -13.80 -21.20
C ILE A 95 -11.78 -13.16 -22.41
N LEU A 96 -10.80 -12.28 -22.16
CA LEU A 96 -9.99 -11.65 -23.19
C LEU A 96 -9.15 -12.68 -23.98
N GLU A 97 -8.45 -13.57 -23.30
CA GLU A 97 -7.60 -14.59 -23.90
C GLU A 97 -8.40 -15.60 -24.75
N LYS A 98 -9.64 -15.90 -24.34
CA LYS A 98 -10.55 -16.76 -25.10
C LYS A 98 -11.27 -16.04 -26.24
N GLY A 99 -11.01 -14.75 -26.45
CA GLY A 99 -11.66 -13.96 -27.49
C GLY A 99 -13.17 -13.76 -27.30
N ARG A 100 -13.68 -13.97 -26.08
CA ARG A 100 -15.11 -13.76 -25.76
C ARG A 100 -15.50 -12.29 -25.59
N PHE A 101 -14.50 -11.45 -25.43
CA PHE A 101 -14.62 -10.00 -25.45
C PHE A 101 -13.51 -9.46 -26.35
N ILE A 102 -13.88 -8.61 -27.28
CA ILE A 102 -12.94 -7.88 -28.14
C ILE A 102 -12.87 -6.45 -27.65
N SER A 103 -11.69 -6.03 -27.25
CA SER A 103 -11.46 -4.68 -26.75
C SER A 103 -11.71 -3.65 -27.88
N PRO A 104 -12.63 -2.70 -27.70
CA PRO A 104 -12.85 -1.63 -28.67
C PRO A 104 -11.85 -0.48 -28.51
N TRP A 105 -11.03 -0.51 -27.46
CA TRP A 105 -10.19 0.63 -27.08
C TRP A 105 -8.89 0.65 -27.86
N LYS A 106 -8.61 1.80 -28.48
CA LYS A 106 -7.33 2.10 -29.11
C LYS A 106 -6.33 2.69 -28.12
N HIS A 107 -6.83 3.32 -27.08
CA HIS A 107 -6.01 3.98 -26.07
C HIS A 107 -6.45 3.48 -24.68
N ILE A 108 -5.48 3.06 -23.89
CA ILE A 108 -5.67 2.67 -22.49
C ILE A 108 -4.90 3.68 -21.66
N LEU A 109 -5.59 4.39 -20.77
CA LEU A 109 -5.02 5.37 -19.87
C LEU A 109 -5.10 4.82 -18.45
N VAL A 110 -3.98 4.82 -17.73
CA VAL A 110 -3.90 4.33 -16.35
C VAL A 110 -3.28 5.41 -15.48
N ASP A 111 -4.03 5.81 -14.46
CA ASP A 111 -3.57 6.74 -13.43
C ASP A 111 -3.06 5.98 -12.19
N GLU A 112 -2.28 6.65 -11.35
CA GLU A 112 -1.65 6.08 -10.16
C GLU A 112 -0.91 4.75 -10.47
N PHE A 113 -0.15 4.73 -11.57
CA PHE A 113 0.44 3.51 -12.10
C PHE A 113 1.43 2.83 -11.15
N GLN A 114 2.02 3.56 -10.19
CA GLN A 114 2.89 3.00 -9.15
C GLN A 114 2.18 2.01 -8.20
N ASP A 115 0.84 2.00 -8.23
CA ASP A 115 0.03 1.07 -7.43
C ASP A 115 -0.41 -0.18 -8.20
N ILE A 116 0.16 -0.38 -9.39
CA ILE A 116 -0.17 -1.53 -10.23
C ILE A 116 0.38 -2.83 -9.63
N SER A 117 -0.45 -3.87 -9.64
CA SER A 117 -0.03 -5.24 -9.27
C SER A 117 0.27 -6.05 -10.53
N PRO A 118 1.05 -7.15 -10.42
CA PRO A 118 1.30 -8.07 -11.54
C PRO A 118 0.00 -8.56 -12.21
N GLN A 119 -1.04 -8.82 -11.44
CA GLN A 119 -2.33 -9.26 -11.98
C GLN A 119 -3.01 -8.16 -12.82
N ARG A 120 -2.95 -6.89 -12.38
CA ARG A 120 -3.46 -5.77 -13.17
C ARG A 120 -2.60 -5.52 -14.42
N ALA A 121 -1.29 -5.67 -14.31
CA ALA A 121 -0.38 -5.61 -15.45
C ALA A 121 -0.70 -6.68 -16.50
N ALA A 122 -0.99 -7.91 -16.06
CA ALA A 122 -1.41 -8.99 -16.94
C ALA A 122 -2.74 -8.67 -17.67
N LEU A 123 -3.69 -8.02 -16.99
CA LEU A 123 -4.91 -7.54 -17.64
C LEU A 123 -4.63 -6.51 -18.75
N LEU A 124 -3.74 -5.54 -18.47
CA LEU A 124 -3.33 -4.56 -19.50
C LEU A 124 -2.65 -5.24 -20.69
N ALA A 125 -1.77 -6.22 -20.42
CA ALA A 125 -1.11 -7.01 -21.46
C ALA A 125 -2.12 -7.80 -22.31
N ALA A 126 -3.12 -8.43 -21.68
CA ALA A 126 -4.17 -9.16 -22.39
C ALA A 126 -5.03 -8.25 -23.27
N LEU A 127 -5.35 -7.04 -22.82
CA LEU A 127 -6.06 -6.03 -23.63
C LEU A 127 -5.24 -5.57 -24.83
N ARG A 128 -3.96 -5.26 -24.63
CA ARG A 128 -3.05 -4.81 -25.71
C ARG A 128 -2.78 -5.91 -26.76
N LYS A 129 -2.70 -7.17 -26.31
CA LYS A 129 -2.45 -8.30 -27.20
C LYS A 129 -3.52 -8.49 -28.28
N GLN A 130 -4.76 -8.03 -28.02
CA GLN A 130 -5.85 -8.17 -28.99
C GLN A 130 -5.72 -7.24 -30.20
N ASN A 131 -5.03 -6.10 -30.05
CA ASN A 131 -4.86 -5.15 -31.12
C ASN A 131 -3.50 -4.45 -31.00
N SER A 132 -2.60 -4.67 -31.97
CA SER A 132 -1.26 -4.08 -32.00
C SER A 132 -1.24 -2.55 -32.08
N GLN A 133 -2.36 -1.92 -32.45
CA GLN A 133 -2.52 -0.48 -32.50
C GLN A 133 -2.94 0.12 -31.15
N THR A 134 -3.21 -0.73 -30.12
CA THR A 134 -3.59 -0.24 -28.81
C THR A 134 -2.38 0.35 -28.08
N THR A 135 -2.47 1.64 -27.76
CA THR A 135 -1.45 2.36 -26.98
C THR A 135 -1.78 2.32 -25.48
N LEU A 136 -0.75 2.28 -24.67
CA LEU A 136 -0.84 2.42 -23.21
C LEU A 136 -0.23 3.75 -22.79
N PHE A 137 -0.98 4.57 -22.08
CA PHE A 137 -0.52 5.79 -21.45
C PHE A 137 -0.67 5.65 -19.93
N ALA A 138 0.46 5.65 -19.21
CA ALA A 138 0.52 5.45 -17.77
C ALA A 138 1.03 6.72 -17.08
N VAL A 139 0.33 7.16 -16.05
CA VAL A 139 0.76 8.27 -15.19
C VAL A 139 0.95 7.73 -13.78
N GLY A 140 2.06 8.07 -13.16
CA GLY A 140 2.37 7.60 -11.81
C GLY A 140 3.58 8.31 -11.21
N ASP A 141 3.73 8.14 -9.92
CA ASP A 141 4.83 8.68 -9.14
C ASP A 141 5.39 7.57 -8.23
N ASP A 142 6.51 6.97 -8.60
CA ASP A 142 7.17 5.90 -7.86
C ASP A 142 7.51 6.31 -6.41
N TRP A 143 7.70 7.61 -6.16
CA TRP A 143 7.90 8.13 -4.79
C TRP A 143 6.65 8.01 -3.91
N GLN A 144 5.48 7.78 -4.50
CA GLN A 144 4.21 7.53 -3.82
C GLN A 144 3.81 6.05 -3.80
N ALA A 145 4.72 5.13 -4.11
CA ALA A 145 4.49 3.68 -4.11
C ALA A 145 4.46 3.14 -2.67
N ILE A 146 3.32 3.20 -2.00
CA ILE A 146 3.15 2.77 -0.60
C ILE A 146 2.21 1.58 -0.42
N TYR A 147 1.77 0.94 -1.51
CA TYR A 147 0.79 -0.16 -1.48
C TYR A 147 1.38 -1.53 -1.80
N ARG A 148 2.67 -1.77 -1.51
CA ARG A 148 3.28 -3.10 -1.65
C ARG A 148 2.49 -4.18 -0.88
N PHE A 149 2.01 -3.87 0.31
CA PHE A 149 1.21 -4.80 1.11
C PHE A 149 -0.10 -5.25 0.43
N SER A 150 -0.60 -4.53 -0.56
CA SER A 150 -1.75 -4.89 -1.40
C SER A 150 -1.35 -5.45 -2.77
N GLY A 151 -0.08 -5.83 -2.93
CA GLY A 151 0.45 -6.45 -4.14
C GLY A 151 0.93 -5.47 -5.21
N ALA A 152 1.00 -4.17 -4.93
CA ALA A 152 1.62 -3.21 -5.85
C ALA A 152 3.12 -3.51 -5.98
N GLN A 153 3.64 -3.48 -7.22
CA GLN A 153 5.03 -3.77 -7.54
C GLN A 153 5.66 -2.58 -8.24
N MET A 154 6.62 -1.94 -7.57
CA MET A 154 7.25 -0.71 -8.03
C MET A 154 8.04 -0.90 -9.33
N SER A 155 8.70 -2.05 -9.52
CA SER A 155 9.45 -2.36 -10.74
C SER A 155 8.60 -2.35 -12.01
N LEU A 156 7.29 -2.57 -11.93
CA LEU A 156 6.39 -2.40 -13.07
C LEU A 156 6.33 -0.94 -13.57
N THR A 157 6.62 0.01 -12.68
CA THR A 157 6.69 1.44 -13.00
C THR A 157 8.12 1.87 -13.33
N THR A 158 9.09 1.50 -12.52
CA THR A 158 10.50 1.93 -12.69
C THR A 158 11.17 1.27 -13.90
N ALA A 159 10.80 0.02 -14.22
CA ALA A 159 11.21 -0.73 -15.40
C ALA A 159 10.08 -0.84 -16.45
N PHE A 160 9.38 0.27 -16.72
CA PHE A 160 8.21 0.29 -17.59
C PHE A 160 8.47 -0.26 -18.99
N HIS A 161 9.59 0.13 -19.61
CA HIS A 161 9.93 -0.31 -20.96
C HIS A 161 10.16 -1.83 -21.06
N GLU A 162 10.76 -2.41 -20.03
CA GLU A 162 11.00 -3.86 -19.94
C GLU A 162 9.68 -4.65 -19.83
N ASN A 163 8.70 -4.09 -19.13
CA ASN A 163 7.42 -4.74 -18.85
C ASN A 163 6.35 -4.50 -19.93
N PHE A 164 6.36 -3.31 -20.55
CA PHE A 164 5.29 -2.87 -21.45
C PHE A 164 5.77 -2.52 -22.86
N GLY A 165 7.07 -2.61 -23.14
CA GLY A 165 7.69 -2.30 -24.43
C GLY A 165 8.08 -0.84 -24.58
N GLU A 166 8.72 -0.55 -25.73
CA GLU A 166 9.23 0.79 -26.03
C GLU A 166 8.13 1.88 -26.02
N GLY A 167 8.50 3.08 -25.59
CA GLY A 167 7.61 4.23 -25.52
C GLY A 167 8.35 5.50 -25.09
N GLU A 168 7.63 6.61 -25.12
CA GLU A 168 8.15 7.90 -24.68
C GLU A 168 7.90 8.06 -23.16
N ARG A 169 8.92 8.55 -22.47
CA ARG A 169 8.82 8.95 -21.07
C ARG A 169 8.87 10.47 -20.96
N CYS A 170 7.90 11.04 -20.28
CA CYS A 170 7.84 12.46 -19.94
C CYS A 170 7.82 12.65 -18.43
N ASP A 171 8.76 13.40 -17.88
CA ASP A 171 8.84 13.68 -16.47
C ASP A 171 8.17 15.02 -16.15
N LEU A 172 7.25 15.02 -15.16
CA LEU A 172 6.68 16.23 -14.57
C LEU A 172 7.53 16.61 -13.36
N ASP A 173 8.38 17.58 -13.52
CA ASP A 173 9.40 17.97 -12.53
C ASP A 173 8.98 19.11 -11.61
N THR A 174 7.82 19.72 -11.83
CA THR A 174 7.37 20.90 -11.09
C THR A 174 6.15 20.60 -10.24
N THR A 175 6.24 20.86 -8.93
CA THR A 175 5.15 20.73 -7.98
C THR A 175 4.55 22.10 -7.61
N TYR A 176 3.21 22.11 -7.44
CA TYR A 176 2.42 23.26 -7.00
C TYR A 176 1.89 23.06 -5.56
N ARG A 177 2.12 21.87 -4.96
CA ARG A 177 1.52 21.48 -3.67
C ARG A 177 2.24 22.05 -2.46
N PHE A 178 3.55 22.22 -2.55
CA PHE A 178 4.38 22.64 -1.41
C PHE A 178 5.55 23.52 -1.86
N ASN A 179 6.09 24.27 -0.92
CA ASN A 179 7.22 25.15 -1.17
C ASN A 179 8.56 24.40 -1.22
N SER A 180 9.61 25.07 -1.70
CA SER A 180 10.93 24.49 -1.89
C SER A 180 11.53 23.89 -0.61
N ARG A 181 11.22 24.40 0.58
CA ARG A 181 11.76 23.90 1.86
C ARG A 181 11.20 22.53 2.24
N ILE A 182 9.93 22.28 1.97
CA ILE A 182 9.33 20.96 2.12
C ILE A 182 9.92 20.02 1.07
N GLY A 183 10.02 20.48 -0.19
CA GLY A 183 10.60 19.73 -1.30
C GLY A 183 12.03 19.27 -1.03
N GLU A 184 12.90 20.15 -0.52
CA GLU A 184 14.28 19.82 -0.15
C GLU A 184 14.37 18.67 0.87
N VAL A 185 13.52 18.69 1.90
CA VAL A 185 13.50 17.63 2.93
C VAL A 185 12.95 16.32 2.35
N ALA A 186 11.85 16.38 1.59
CA ALA A 186 11.25 15.22 0.96
C ALA A 186 12.21 14.56 -0.04
N ASN A 187 12.84 15.35 -0.92
CA ASN A 187 13.80 14.86 -1.91
C ASN A 187 14.99 14.18 -1.23
N ARG A 188 15.55 14.78 -0.17
CA ARG A 188 16.68 14.20 0.57
C ARG A 188 16.31 12.87 1.19
N PHE A 189 15.11 12.72 1.71
CA PHE A 189 14.60 11.50 2.31
C PHE A 189 14.43 10.41 1.25
N ILE A 190 13.65 10.69 0.21
CA ILE A 190 13.21 9.68 -0.75
C ILE A 190 14.36 9.18 -1.64
N GLN A 191 15.32 10.05 -2.00
CA GLN A 191 16.45 9.69 -2.85
C GLN A 191 17.48 8.80 -2.15
N GLN A 192 17.31 8.48 -0.87
CA GLN A 192 18.13 7.48 -0.19
C GLN A 192 17.78 6.04 -0.63
N ASN A 193 16.57 5.83 -1.15
CA ASN A 193 16.19 4.53 -1.69
C ASN A 193 16.75 4.36 -3.12
N PRO A 194 17.66 3.39 -3.37
CA PRO A 194 18.26 3.18 -4.69
C PRO A 194 17.27 2.63 -5.72
N GLY A 195 16.17 1.99 -5.31
CA GLY A 195 15.16 1.42 -6.21
C GLY A 195 14.25 2.47 -6.85
N GLN A 196 14.31 3.72 -6.40
CA GLN A 196 13.45 4.77 -6.92
C GLN A 196 14.11 5.60 -8.04
N LEU A 197 13.28 6.10 -8.96
CA LEU A 197 13.74 6.95 -10.05
C LEU A 197 14.29 8.26 -9.51
N LYS A 198 15.51 8.61 -9.90
CA LYS A 198 16.08 9.92 -9.61
C LYS A 198 15.44 10.95 -10.52
N LYS A 199 14.75 11.91 -9.93
CA LYS A 199 14.12 13.01 -10.65
C LYS A 199 14.29 14.32 -9.88
N PRO A 200 14.58 15.44 -10.57
CA PRO A 200 14.53 16.74 -9.94
C PRO A 200 13.07 17.08 -9.65
N LEU A 201 12.77 17.48 -8.42
CA LEU A 201 11.46 18.02 -8.08
C LEU A 201 11.60 19.49 -7.71
N ASN A 202 11.08 20.36 -8.55
CA ASN A 202 11.11 21.79 -8.39
C ASN A 202 9.79 22.28 -7.80
N SER A 203 9.86 23.10 -6.76
CA SER A 203 8.68 23.75 -6.22
C SER A 203 8.51 25.12 -6.88
N LEU A 204 7.31 25.44 -7.33
CA LEU A 204 7.02 26.74 -7.92
C LEU A 204 7.15 27.87 -6.89
N THR A 205 6.82 27.57 -5.63
CA THR A 205 6.88 28.55 -4.54
C THR A 205 8.17 28.37 -3.73
N ASN A 206 8.93 29.43 -3.58
CA ASN A 206 10.10 29.45 -2.71
C ASN A 206 9.68 29.68 -1.27
N GLY A 207 10.23 28.90 -0.34
CA GLY A 207 10.02 29.07 1.08
C GLY A 207 11.18 29.84 1.73
N ASP A 208 10.88 30.90 2.44
CA ASP A 208 11.87 31.73 3.15
C ASP A 208 12.24 31.17 4.52
N LYS A 209 11.35 30.38 5.12
CA LYS A 209 11.47 29.89 6.49
C LYS A 209 11.58 28.37 6.52
N LYS A 210 12.13 27.85 7.62
CA LYS A 210 12.13 26.42 7.93
C LYS A 210 10.70 25.89 7.94
N ALA A 211 10.39 24.95 7.05
CA ALA A 211 9.04 24.41 6.89
C ALA A 211 8.84 23.06 7.59
N VAL A 212 9.92 22.37 7.99
CA VAL A 212 9.87 21.09 8.70
C VAL A 212 10.54 21.24 10.06
N THR A 213 9.86 20.79 11.11
CA THR A 213 10.33 20.83 12.50
C THR A 213 10.14 19.48 13.16
N LEU A 214 11.15 19.01 13.87
CA LEU A 214 11.05 17.83 14.73
C LEU A 214 10.76 18.30 16.16
N LEU A 215 9.79 17.68 16.79
CA LEU A 215 9.35 17.94 18.15
C LEU A 215 9.22 16.61 18.91
N ASP A 216 9.33 16.67 20.22
CA ASP A 216 8.93 15.57 21.08
C ASP A 216 7.40 15.43 21.05
N GLU A 217 6.89 14.18 21.10
CA GLU A 217 5.44 13.91 21.02
C GLU A 217 4.67 14.57 22.18
N SER A 218 5.28 14.71 23.36
CA SER A 218 4.72 15.42 24.50
C SER A 218 4.43 16.91 24.22
N GLN A 219 5.01 17.48 23.17
CA GLN A 219 4.82 18.86 22.75
C GLN A 219 3.65 19.07 21.79
N LEU A 220 2.92 18.00 21.41
CA LEU A 220 1.81 18.09 20.46
C LEU A 220 0.74 19.10 20.90
N ASP A 221 0.30 19.00 22.15
CA ASP A 221 -0.73 19.90 22.69
C ASP A 221 -0.28 21.36 22.69
N ALA A 222 0.97 21.61 23.11
CA ALA A 222 1.56 22.95 23.08
C ALA A 222 1.70 23.49 21.63
N LEU A 223 1.98 22.63 20.66
CA LEU A 223 1.98 22.98 19.25
C LEU A 223 0.59 23.38 18.76
N LEU A 224 -0.45 22.61 19.13
CA LEU A 224 -1.83 22.92 18.76
C LEU A 224 -2.34 24.19 19.46
N ASP A 225 -1.96 24.42 20.73
CA ASP A 225 -2.25 25.66 21.43
C ASP A 225 -1.62 26.86 20.69
N LYS A 226 -0.38 26.73 20.23
CA LYS A 226 0.31 27.75 19.43
C LYS A 226 -0.37 27.97 18.09
N LEU A 227 -0.72 26.88 17.34
CA LEU A 227 -1.44 26.99 16.07
C LEU A 227 -2.78 27.69 16.23
N SER A 228 -3.50 27.45 17.32
CA SER A 228 -4.77 28.12 17.64
C SER A 228 -4.67 29.64 17.74
N GLY A 229 -3.46 30.16 17.98
CA GLY A 229 -3.19 31.60 18.08
C GLY A 229 -2.96 32.29 16.73
N TYR A 230 -2.59 31.55 15.66
CA TYR A 230 -2.25 32.18 14.39
C TYR A 230 -2.78 31.48 13.12
N ALA A 231 -3.18 30.22 13.22
CA ALA A 231 -3.79 29.53 12.08
C ALA A 231 -5.15 30.18 11.75
N LYS A 232 -5.41 30.31 10.46
CA LYS A 232 -6.67 30.85 9.99
C LYS A 232 -7.77 29.81 10.08
N PRO A 233 -9.05 30.22 10.22
CA PRO A 233 -10.16 29.28 10.36
C PRO A 233 -10.35 28.35 9.16
N GLU A 234 -9.95 28.77 7.96
CA GLU A 234 -10.01 27.99 6.73
C GLU A 234 -8.82 27.03 6.55
N GLU A 235 -7.75 27.18 7.34
CA GLU A 235 -6.56 26.35 7.23
C GLU A 235 -6.77 25.00 7.92
N ARG A 236 -6.45 23.94 7.18
CA ARG A 236 -6.63 22.56 7.60
C ARG A 236 -5.35 22.02 8.24
N ILE A 237 -5.51 21.39 9.41
CA ILE A 237 -4.45 20.69 10.12
C ILE A 237 -4.71 19.19 9.98
N LEU A 238 -3.76 18.45 9.43
CA LEU A 238 -3.85 17.01 9.26
C LEU A 238 -2.85 16.32 10.17
N ILE A 239 -3.35 15.52 11.11
CA ILE A 239 -2.52 14.71 12.00
C ILE A 239 -2.49 13.29 11.45
N LEU A 240 -1.29 12.78 11.23
CA LEU A 240 -1.03 11.49 10.61
C LEU A 240 -0.33 10.55 11.59
N ALA A 241 -0.74 9.29 11.58
CA ALA A 241 -0.04 8.22 12.27
C ALA A 241 0.00 6.96 11.38
N ARG A 242 0.79 5.97 11.77
CA ARG A 242 0.82 4.69 11.06
C ARG A 242 -0.50 3.94 11.17
N TYR A 243 -1.10 3.91 12.36
CA TYR A 243 -2.31 3.15 12.66
C TYR A 243 -3.37 4.01 13.33
N HIS A 244 -4.64 3.62 13.21
CA HIS A 244 -5.75 4.34 13.82
C HIS A 244 -5.68 4.39 15.36
N HIS A 245 -5.18 3.33 16.01
CA HIS A 245 -5.05 3.28 17.46
C HIS A 245 -3.97 4.22 18.03
N MET A 246 -3.10 4.77 17.16
CA MET A 246 -2.10 5.78 17.53
C MET A 246 -2.68 7.20 17.55
N ARG A 247 -4.00 7.33 17.39
CA ARG A 247 -4.66 8.64 17.50
C ARG A 247 -4.37 9.26 18.87
N PRO A 248 -3.82 10.48 18.95
CA PRO A 248 -3.58 11.15 20.22
C PRO A 248 -4.85 11.34 21.03
N ALA A 249 -4.82 11.00 22.31
CA ALA A 249 -5.98 11.08 23.19
C ALA A 249 -6.50 12.54 23.35
N SER A 250 -5.61 13.53 23.25
CA SER A 250 -6.00 14.95 23.31
C SER A 250 -6.98 15.36 22.20
N LEU A 251 -7.00 14.64 21.07
CA LEU A 251 -7.90 14.90 19.97
C LEU A 251 -9.36 14.54 20.26
N GLU A 252 -9.66 13.78 21.31
CA GLU A 252 -11.04 13.52 21.74
C GLU A 252 -11.74 14.80 22.19
N LYS A 253 -10.98 15.77 22.69
CA LYS A 253 -11.46 17.07 23.16
C LYS A 253 -11.08 18.21 22.21
N ALA A 254 -10.65 17.92 20.99
CA ALA A 254 -10.14 18.93 20.06
C ALA A 254 -11.15 20.04 19.79
N ALA A 255 -12.41 19.70 19.53
CA ALA A 255 -13.47 20.67 19.27
C ALA A 255 -13.73 21.64 20.43
N THR A 256 -13.50 21.20 21.67
CA THR A 256 -13.67 22.04 22.86
C THR A 256 -12.40 22.83 23.16
N ARG A 257 -11.23 22.20 23.02
CA ARG A 257 -9.95 22.82 23.38
C ARG A 257 -9.46 23.78 22.30
N TRP A 258 -9.66 23.42 21.03
CA TRP A 258 -9.20 24.22 19.86
C TRP A 258 -10.35 24.48 18.88
N PRO A 259 -11.41 25.19 19.27
CA PRO A 259 -12.64 25.33 18.48
C PRO A 259 -12.45 26.08 17.15
N LYS A 260 -11.33 26.77 16.99
CA LYS A 260 -10.99 27.52 15.77
C LYS A 260 -10.19 26.71 14.77
N LEU A 261 -9.63 25.55 15.17
CA LEU A 261 -8.80 24.73 14.30
C LEU A 261 -9.62 23.66 13.59
N GLN A 262 -9.39 23.50 12.30
CA GLN A 262 -9.90 22.37 11.53
C GLN A 262 -8.89 21.23 11.60
N ILE A 263 -9.07 20.31 12.56
CA ILE A 263 -8.15 19.20 12.82
C ILE A 263 -8.78 17.90 12.33
N ASP A 264 -8.12 17.24 11.39
CA ASP A 264 -8.42 15.89 10.94
C ASP A 264 -7.34 14.92 11.37
N PHE A 265 -7.73 13.67 11.64
CA PHE A 265 -6.80 12.57 11.90
C PHE A 265 -7.04 11.44 10.92
N MET A 266 -5.95 10.93 10.32
CA MET A 266 -6.01 9.72 9.49
C MET A 266 -4.68 8.96 9.52
N THR A 267 -4.69 7.75 8.97
CA THR A 267 -3.43 7.01 8.79
C THR A 267 -2.64 7.56 7.60
N ILE A 268 -1.31 7.38 7.61
CA ILE A 268 -0.44 7.79 6.50
C ILE A 268 -0.90 7.16 5.18
N HIS A 269 -1.33 5.89 5.18
CA HIS A 269 -1.86 5.26 3.97
C HIS A 269 -3.15 5.92 3.46
N ALA A 270 -4.05 6.30 4.37
CA ALA A 270 -5.30 6.97 4.01
C ALA A 270 -5.09 8.43 3.55
N SER A 271 -3.96 9.03 3.89
CA SER A 271 -3.65 10.41 3.51
C SER A 271 -3.12 10.55 2.08
N LYS A 272 -2.85 9.44 1.37
CA LYS A 272 -2.42 9.51 -0.03
C LYS A 272 -3.43 10.30 -0.86
N GLY A 273 -2.92 11.25 -1.64
CA GLY A 273 -3.75 12.16 -2.42
C GLY A 273 -4.38 13.32 -1.63
N GLN A 274 -4.23 13.37 -0.30
CA GLN A 274 -4.74 14.49 0.52
C GLN A 274 -3.75 15.64 0.61
N GLN A 275 -4.27 16.81 0.98
CA GLN A 275 -3.50 18.04 1.19
C GLN A 275 -4.00 18.75 2.45
N ALA A 276 -3.11 19.43 3.14
CA ALA A 276 -3.44 20.29 4.27
C ALA A 276 -2.41 21.42 4.39
N ASP A 277 -2.78 22.50 5.07
CA ASP A 277 -1.89 23.65 5.30
C ASP A 277 -0.82 23.31 6.34
N TYR A 278 -1.18 22.51 7.34
CA TYR A 278 -0.28 21.97 8.34
C TYR A 278 -0.41 20.45 8.41
N VAL A 279 0.72 19.75 8.39
CA VAL A 279 0.78 18.29 8.54
C VAL A 279 1.63 17.96 9.75
N ILE A 280 1.08 17.18 10.68
CA ILE A 280 1.77 16.70 11.88
C ILE A 280 1.82 15.18 11.81
N ILE A 281 3.00 14.59 11.85
CA ILE A 281 3.18 13.14 11.86
C ILE A 281 3.59 12.74 13.27
N VAL A 282 2.81 11.86 13.89
CA VAL A 282 3.06 11.33 15.23
C VAL A 282 3.54 9.89 15.19
N GLY A 283 4.19 9.42 16.26
CA GLY A 283 4.70 8.04 16.35
C GLY A 283 5.89 7.74 15.46
N LEU A 284 6.75 8.74 15.15
CA LEU A 284 8.02 8.55 14.42
C LEU A 284 9.09 7.98 15.33
N GLN A 285 8.89 6.75 15.79
CA GLN A 285 9.83 6.03 16.66
C GLN A 285 9.94 4.58 16.21
N GLU A 286 11.05 3.94 16.49
CA GLU A 286 11.24 2.51 16.23
C GLU A 286 10.29 1.67 17.10
N GLY A 287 9.87 0.52 16.58
CA GLY A 287 9.01 -0.41 17.31
C GLY A 287 8.04 -1.17 16.40
N SER A 288 7.21 -2.02 17.00
CA SER A 288 6.21 -2.81 16.26
C SER A 288 5.23 -1.95 15.48
N ASP A 289 4.86 -0.80 16.05
CA ASP A 289 3.90 0.14 15.47
C ASP A 289 4.59 1.41 14.92
N GLY A 290 5.92 1.45 14.93
CA GLY A 290 6.69 2.64 14.62
C GLY A 290 7.09 2.82 13.16
N PHE A 291 7.97 3.80 12.93
CA PHE A 291 8.70 4.08 11.70
C PHE A 291 10.22 4.11 11.98
N PRO A 292 10.99 3.14 11.45
CA PRO A 292 10.56 1.95 10.72
C PRO A 292 9.84 0.93 11.61
N ALA A 293 9.01 0.08 11.00
CA ALA A 293 8.37 -1.01 11.74
C ALA A 293 9.37 -2.14 11.97
N ALA A 294 9.44 -2.64 13.20
CA ALA A 294 10.21 -3.83 13.54
C ALA A 294 9.49 -5.15 13.20
N ALA A 295 8.24 -5.09 12.71
CA ALA A 295 7.47 -6.27 12.34
C ALA A 295 8.10 -6.97 11.12
N ARG A 296 8.42 -8.27 11.29
CA ARG A 296 8.87 -9.13 10.19
C ARG A 296 7.66 -9.63 9.41
N GLU A 297 7.83 -9.73 8.10
CA GLU A 297 6.85 -10.42 7.26
C GLU A 297 6.82 -11.90 7.61
N SER A 298 5.63 -12.49 7.56
CA SER A 298 5.49 -13.94 7.65
C SER A 298 6.03 -14.59 6.37
N ILE A 299 6.40 -15.87 6.43
CA ILE A 299 6.84 -16.62 5.25
C ILE A 299 5.82 -16.55 4.09
N MET A 300 4.53 -16.52 4.42
CA MET A 300 3.48 -16.36 3.42
C MET A 300 3.49 -14.98 2.76
N GLU A 301 3.76 -13.93 3.53
CA GLU A 301 3.87 -12.57 3.01
C GLU A 301 5.16 -12.38 2.22
N GLU A 302 6.29 -12.86 2.74
CA GLU A 302 7.58 -12.79 2.08
C GLU A 302 7.58 -13.49 0.70
N ALA A 303 6.88 -14.64 0.60
CA ALA A 303 6.80 -15.39 -0.65
C ALA A 303 5.77 -14.87 -1.65
N LEU A 304 4.71 -14.19 -1.20
CA LEU A 304 3.58 -13.81 -2.04
C LEU A 304 3.50 -12.30 -2.33
N LEU A 305 4.14 -11.47 -1.53
CA LEU A 305 4.26 -10.05 -1.81
C LEU A 305 5.39 -9.80 -2.82
N PRO A 306 5.27 -8.76 -3.64
CA PRO A 306 6.39 -8.30 -4.45
C PRO A 306 7.64 -8.07 -3.60
N PRO A 307 8.86 -8.24 -4.15
CA PRO A 307 10.10 -8.00 -3.42
C PRO A 307 10.15 -6.58 -2.84
N VAL A 308 10.92 -6.39 -1.79
CA VAL A 308 11.27 -5.05 -1.28
C VAL A 308 12.35 -4.50 -2.21
N GLU A 309 12.03 -3.46 -2.94
CA GLU A 309 12.89 -2.81 -3.93
C GLU A 309 13.56 -1.55 -3.36
#